data_8d170154b844e8721594a41faf0548ab
#
_entry.id   8d170154b844e8721594a41faf0548ab
#
_cell.length_a   1.000
_cell.length_b   1.000
_cell.length_c   1.000
_cell.angle_alpha   90.00
_cell.angle_beta   90.00
_cell.angle_gamma   90.00
#
_symmetry.space_group_name_H-M   'P 1'
#
loop_
_entity.id
_entity.type
_entity.pdbx_description
1 polymer ?
#
loop_
_entity_poly.entity_id
_entity_poly.type
_entity_poly.pdbx_seq_one_letter_code
_entity_poly.pdbx_strand_id
1 'polypeptide(L)'
;EPAEGKKKSQIDEYLEFYDGPGVQHIAMLTDDIIKAITKLRSNGVEFLEVPDTYYENLSKRVGVIDEDIEVLKKLRILVDRDDEGYLLQLFTKPVEDRPTLFYEVIQRKGSKGFGVGNFKALFEAIEKHQDERGNL
;
A
#
# COMPACT_ATOMS: atom_id res chain seq x y z
N GLU A 1 14.67 -0.97 9.83
CA GLU A 1 15.45 0.23 10.18
C GLU A 1 14.95 1.43 9.36
N PRO A 2 14.87 2.61 9.96
CA PRO A 2 14.46 3.80 9.23
C PRO A 2 15.54 4.19 8.19
N ALA A 3 15.09 4.66 7.03
CA ALA A 3 15.99 5.22 6.04
C ALA A 3 16.52 6.59 6.50
N GLU A 4 17.81 6.83 6.36
CA GLU A 4 18.37 8.16 6.61
C GLU A 4 17.86 9.14 5.55
N GLY A 5 17.17 10.18 5.98
CA GLY A 5 16.58 11.20 5.12
C GLY A 5 16.33 12.51 5.84
N LYS A 6 16.02 13.54 5.06
CA LYS A 6 15.72 14.89 5.60
C LYS A 6 14.32 14.99 6.25
N LYS A 7 13.45 14.01 6.01
CA LYS A 7 12.09 13.94 6.55
C LYS A 7 11.94 12.68 7.39
N LYS A 8 11.12 12.77 8.41
CA LYS A 8 10.75 11.64 9.27
C LYS A 8 10.08 10.53 8.46
N SER A 9 10.63 9.31 8.55
CA SER A 9 10.07 8.14 7.86
C SER A 9 8.86 7.55 8.62
N GLN A 10 8.08 6.70 7.95
CA GLN A 10 7.00 5.94 8.60
C GLN A 10 7.54 4.99 9.68
N ILE A 11 8.75 4.50 9.53
CA ILE A 11 9.40 3.63 10.52
C ILE A 11 9.78 4.44 11.75
N ASP A 12 10.28 5.66 11.59
CA ASP A 12 10.54 6.58 12.71
C ASP A 12 9.27 6.90 13.48
N GLU A 13 8.17 7.18 12.77
CA GLU A 13 6.86 7.41 13.39
C GLU A 13 6.39 6.19 14.19
N TYR A 14 6.51 4.99 13.61
CA TYR A 14 6.18 3.75 14.31
C TYR A 14 7.00 3.60 15.61
N LEU A 15 8.33 3.78 15.54
CA LEU A 15 9.23 3.64 16.68
C LEU A 15 8.89 4.63 17.82
N GLU A 16 8.48 5.85 17.47
CA GLU A 16 8.08 6.85 18.46
C GLU A 16 6.75 6.48 19.14
N PHE A 17 5.73 6.12 18.35
CA PHE A 17 4.41 5.81 18.90
C PHE A 17 4.36 4.47 19.63
N TYR A 18 5.15 3.50 19.18
CA TYR A 18 5.23 2.19 19.84
C TYR A 18 6.24 2.15 21.00
N ASP A 19 7.09 3.15 21.10
CA ASP A 19 8.18 3.26 22.11
C ASP A 19 9.23 2.15 21.95
N GLY A 20 9.60 1.88 20.71
CA GLY A 20 10.62 0.90 20.35
C GLY A 20 10.24 -0.01 19.17
N PRO A 21 11.06 -1.02 18.86
CA PRO A 21 10.81 -1.95 17.77
C PRO A 21 9.64 -2.90 18.07
N GLY A 22 8.94 -3.28 17.02
CA GLY A 22 7.80 -4.19 17.09
C GLY A 22 7.29 -4.58 15.72
N VAL A 23 6.15 -5.22 15.64
CA VAL A 23 5.50 -5.60 14.38
C VAL A 23 4.75 -4.40 13.81
N GLN A 24 5.19 -3.90 12.67
CA GLN A 24 4.55 -2.80 11.96
C GLN A 24 3.33 -3.28 11.16
N HIS A 25 3.47 -4.36 10.39
CA HIS A 25 2.37 -4.91 9.62
C HIS A 25 2.45 -6.44 9.48
N ILE A 26 1.31 -7.01 9.14
CA ILE A 26 1.17 -8.43 8.82
C ILE A 26 0.62 -8.54 7.42
N ALA A 27 1.36 -9.18 6.52
CA ALA A 27 0.94 -9.43 5.16
C ALA A 27 0.17 -10.76 5.06
N MET A 28 -1.03 -10.71 4.49
CA MET A 28 -1.89 -11.86 4.27
C MET A 28 -2.00 -12.16 2.78
N LEU A 29 -1.64 -13.37 2.41
CA LEU A 29 -1.72 -13.85 1.03
C LEU A 29 -3.18 -14.20 0.66
N THR A 30 -3.59 -13.82 -0.55
CA THR A 30 -4.86 -14.22 -1.15
C THR A 30 -4.66 -14.69 -2.59
N ASP A 31 -5.51 -15.59 -3.06
CA ASP A 31 -5.54 -16.02 -4.46
C ASP A 31 -6.40 -15.12 -5.34
N ASP A 32 -7.24 -14.26 -4.74
CA ASP A 32 -8.11 -13.32 -5.44
C ASP A 32 -8.27 -12.03 -4.63
N ILE A 33 -7.41 -11.08 -4.90
CA ILE A 33 -7.39 -9.81 -4.15
C ILE A 33 -8.61 -8.94 -4.43
N ILE A 34 -9.16 -8.97 -5.65
CA ILE A 34 -10.36 -8.20 -6.00
C ILE A 34 -11.53 -8.66 -5.13
N LYS A 35 -11.74 -9.98 -5.05
CA LYS A 35 -12.77 -10.57 -4.20
C LYS A 35 -12.51 -10.29 -2.71
N ALA A 36 -11.28 -10.46 -2.25
CA ALA A 36 -10.90 -10.23 -0.86
C ALA A 36 -11.14 -8.77 -0.43
N ILE A 37 -10.66 -7.80 -1.21
CA ILE A 37 -10.82 -6.38 -0.89
C ILE A 37 -12.29 -5.95 -0.97
N THR A 38 -13.03 -6.43 -1.96
CA THR A 38 -14.46 -6.17 -2.06
C THR A 38 -15.21 -6.64 -0.80
N LYS A 39 -14.88 -7.83 -0.33
CA LYS A 39 -15.49 -8.39 0.89
C LYS A 39 -15.10 -7.63 2.14
N LEU A 40 -13.82 -7.31 2.29
CA LEU A 40 -13.31 -6.57 3.45
C LEU A 40 -13.91 -5.16 3.53
N ARG A 41 -13.99 -4.45 2.41
CA ARG A 41 -14.65 -3.14 2.35
C ARG A 41 -16.13 -3.23 2.71
N SER A 42 -16.82 -4.25 2.23
CA SER A 42 -18.25 -4.46 2.57
C SER A 42 -18.46 -4.73 4.07
N ASN A 43 -17.45 -5.26 4.75
CA ASN A 43 -17.45 -5.50 6.19
C ASN A 43 -16.90 -4.31 7.01
N GLY A 44 -16.65 -3.17 6.38
CA GLY A 44 -16.22 -1.94 7.05
C GLY A 44 -14.72 -1.77 7.28
N VAL A 45 -13.89 -2.63 6.69
CA VAL A 45 -12.43 -2.46 6.76
C VAL A 45 -12.02 -1.22 5.96
N GLU A 46 -11.26 -0.34 6.58
CA GLU A 46 -10.73 0.86 5.94
C GLU A 46 -9.30 0.64 5.45
N PHE A 47 -9.04 1.08 4.22
CA PHE A 47 -7.74 0.99 3.57
C PHE A 47 -7.12 2.37 3.39
N LEU A 48 -5.79 2.41 3.25
CA LEU A 48 -5.08 3.63 2.89
C LEU A 48 -5.60 4.16 1.56
N GLU A 49 -5.73 5.48 1.47
CA GLU A 49 -6.15 6.14 0.24
C GLU A 49 -5.01 6.15 -0.78
N VAL A 50 -5.36 5.85 -2.01
CA VAL A 50 -4.46 5.90 -3.16
C VAL A 50 -5.01 6.94 -4.13
N PRO A 51 -4.23 7.96 -4.55
CA PRO A 51 -4.73 8.98 -5.45
C PRO A 51 -5.01 8.44 -6.84
N ASP A 52 -5.95 9.04 -7.56
CA ASP A 52 -6.29 8.69 -8.95
C ASP A 52 -5.07 8.75 -9.89
N THR A 53 -4.16 9.68 -9.64
CA THR A 53 -2.92 9.86 -10.40
C THR A 53 -2.02 8.61 -10.42
N TYR A 54 -2.11 7.76 -9.41
CA TYR A 54 -1.39 6.49 -9.39
C TYR A 54 -1.75 5.60 -10.60
N TYR A 55 -3.03 5.63 -11.02
CA TYR A 55 -3.54 4.77 -12.09
C TYR A 55 -3.33 5.34 -13.49
N GLU A 56 -3.08 6.63 -13.63
CA GLU A 56 -2.90 7.30 -14.93
C GLU A 56 -1.73 6.72 -15.74
N ASN A 57 -0.64 6.34 -15.07
CA ASN A 57 0.56 5.78 -15.67
C ASN A 57 0.78 4.30 -15.34
N LEU A 58 -0.21 3.62 -14.76
CA LEU A 58 -0.05 2.26 -14.28
C LEU A 58 0.32 1.29 -15.41
N SER A 59 -0.37 1.34 -16.55
CA SER A 59 -0.11 0.46 -17.71
C SER A 59 1.30 0.61 -18.26
N LYS A 60 1.87 1.82 -18.27
CA LYS A 60 3.25 2.06 -18.70
C LYS A 60 4.26 1.47 -17.73
N ARG A 61 3.95 1.51 -16.45
CA ARG A 61 4.85 1.06 -15.38
C ARG A 61 4.85 -0.46 -15.21
N VAL A 62 3.68 -1.09 -15.27
CA VAL A 62 3.53 -2.52 -14.98
C VAL A 62 3.29 -3.39 -16.22
N GLY A 63 3.06 -2.80 -17.40
CA GLY A 63 2.79 -3.54 -18.62
C GLY A 63 1.44 -4.25 -18.60
N VAL A 64 1.37 -5.38 -19.30
CA VAL A 64 0.14 -6.19 -19.41
C VAL A 64 -0.09 -7.00 -18.14
N ILE A 65 -1.29 -6.89 -17.59
CA ILE A 65 -1.78 -7.66 -16.43
C ILE A 65 -3.15 -8.27 -16.76
N ASP A 66 -3.54 -9.31 -16.04
CA ASP A 66 -4.83 -10.00 -16.28
C ASP A 66 -6.03 -9.21 -15.76
N GLU A 67 -5.82 -8.38 -14.73
CA GLU A 67 -6.88 -7.63 -14.05
C GLU A 67 -7.26 -6.36 -14.84
N ASP A 68 -8.53 -5.99 -14.75
CA ASP A 68 -9.03 -4.72 -15.29
C ASP A 68 -8.55 -3.55 -14.41
N ILE A 69 -7.82 -2.62 -15.02
CA ILE A 69 -7.27 -1.45 -14.32
C ILE A 69 -8.37 -0.57 -13.71
N GLU A 70 -9.53 -0.45 -14.37
CA GLU A 70 -10.65 0.31 -13.82
C GLU A 70 -11.21 -0.32 -12.54
N VAL A 71 -11.23 -1.65 -12.45
CA VAL A 71 -11.62 -2.37 -11.23
C VAL A 71 -10.60 -2.15 -10.11
N LEU A 72 -9.31 -2.24 -10.43
CA LEU A 72 -8.23 -1.97 -9.48
C LEU A 72 -8.28 -0.53 -8.96
N LYS A 73 -8.51 0.42 -9.83
CA LYS A 73 -8.69 1.84 -9.48
C LYS A 73 -9.88 2.05 -8.55
N LYS A 74 -11.02 1.43 -8.86
CA LYS A 74 -12.22 1.51 -8.02
C LYS A 74 -11.97 0.99 -6.61
N LEU A 75 -11.23 -0.10 -6.48
CA LEU A 75 -10.88 -0.74 -5.22
C LEU A 75 -9.60 -0.18 -4.58
N ARG A 76 -8.89 0.69 -5.28
CA ARG A 76 -7.62 1.28 -4.85
C ARG A 76 -6.49 0.26 -4.63
N ILE A 77 -6.49 -0.82 -5.41
CA ILE A 77 -5.46 -1.86 -5.37
C ILE A 77 -4.20 -1.38 -6.10
N LEU A 78 -3.06 -1.61 -5.48
CA LEU A 78 -1.73 -1.28 -6.00
C LEU A 78 -1.16 -2.46 -6.79
N VAL A 79 -0.38 -2.16 -7.82
CA VAL A 79 0.30 -3.17 -8.65
C VAL A 79 1.78 -2.81 -8.78
N ASP A 80 2.63 -3.80 -8.63
CA ASP A 80 4.06 -3.67 -8.94
C ASP A 80 4.55 -4.85 -9.76
N ARG A 81 5.59 -4.65 -10.55
CA ARG A 81 6.19 -5.67 -11.41
C ARG A 81 7.69 -5.75 -11.20
N ASP A 82 8.20 -6.97 -11.19
CA ASP A 82 9.63 -7.28 -11.22
C ASP A 82 9.97 -8.24 -12.37
N ASP A 83 11.19 -8.76 -12.39
CA ASP A 83 11.66 -9.68 -13.43
C ASP A 83 10.94 -11.03 -13.44
N GLU A 84 10.32 -11.42 -12.34
CA GLU A 84 9.65 -12.71 -12.18
C GLU A 84 8.14 -12.65 -12.47
N GLY A 85 7.55 -11.46 -12.46
CA GLY A 85 6.12 -11.26 -12.68
C GLY A 85 5.61 -9.99 -12.01
N TYR A 86 4.36 -10.02 -11.56
CA TYR A 86 3.78 -8.88 -10.85
C TYR A 86 3.08 -9.32 -9.55
N LEU A 87 2.74 -8.37 -8.74
CA LEU A 87 1.97 -8.54 -7.51
C LEU A 87 0.92 -7.44 -7.40
N LEU A 88 -0.15 -7.74 -6.67
CA LEU A 88 -1.18 -6.78 -6.31
C LEU A 88 -1.23 -6.71 -4.79
N GLN A 89 -1.36 -5.52 -4.24
CA GLN A 89 -1.35 -5.32 -2.79
C GLN A 89 -2.20 -4.12 -2.36
N LEU A 90 -2.65 -4.14 -1.12
CA LEU A 90 -3.31 -3.00 -0.49
C LEU A 90 -3.07 -3.04 1.02
N PHE A 91 -2.96 -1.87 1.62
CA PHE A 91 -2.68 -1.71 3.04
C PHE A 91 -3.89 -1.13 3.76
N THR A 92 -4.22 -1.68 4.92
CA THR A 92 -5.24 -1.08 5.79
C THR A 92 -4.72 0.19 6.43
N LYS A 93 -5.64 1.04 6.89
CA LYS A 93 -5.31 2.05 7.89
C LYS A 93 -4.84 1.35 9.17
N PRO A 94 -4.07 2.01 10.04
CA PRO A 94 -3.72 1.44 11.34
C PRO A 94 -4.96 0.94 12.07
N VAL A 95 -4.85 -0.23 12.69
CA VAL A 95 -5.99 -0.90 13.35
C VAL A 95 -6.13 -0.51 14.81
N GLU A 96 -5.12 0.14 15.37
CA GLU A 96 -5.14 0.72 16.71
C GLU A 96 -5.41 2.23 16.66
N ASP A 97 -5.56 2.87 17.79
CA ASP A 97 -5.72 4.33 17.93
C ASP A 97 -4.44 5.13 17.65
N ARG A 98 -3.34 4.43 17.34
CA ARG A 98 -2.01 4.98 17.03
C ARG A 98 -1.55 4.51 15.64
N PRO A 99 -0.65 5.26 14.98
CA PRO A 99 -0.08 4.86 13.68
C PRO A 99 0.98 3.75 13.88
N THR A 100 0.56 2.58 14.29
CA THR A 100 1.40 1.42 14.58
C THR A 100 1.03 0.23 13.70
N LEU A 101 0.33 -0.77 14.22
CA LEU A 101 0.01 -1.99 13.49
C LEU A 101 -1.02 -1.76 12.37
N PHE A 102 -0.71 -2.26 11.18
CA PHE A 102 -1.66 -2.37 10.07
C PHE A 102 -1.53 -3.73 9.37
N TYR A 103 -2.44 -4.00 8.45
CA TYR A 103 -2.43 -5.22 7.65
C TYR A 103 -2.19 -4.92 6.17
N GLU A 104 -1.56 -5.86 5.50
CA GLU A 104 -1.41 -5.90 4.04
C GLU A 104 -2.18 -7.09 3.49
N VAL A 105 -2.87 -6.90 2.39
CA VAL A 105 -3.42 -8.00 1.58
C VAL A 105 -2.61 -8.05 0.30
N ILE A 106 -2.08 -9.22 -0.06
CA ILE A 106 -1.23 -9.40 -1.23
C ILE A 106 -1.64 -10.60 -2.04
N GLN A 107 -1.68 -10.44 -3.37
CA GLN A 107 -1.78 -11.52 -4.34
C GLN A 107 -0.54 -11.50 -5.23
N ARG A 108 0.07 -12.67 -5.43
CA ARG A 108 1.27 -12.82 -6.24
C ARG A 108 0.95 -13.47 -7.58
N LYS A 109 1.41 -12.86 -8.65
CA LYS A 109 1.37 -13.34 -10.03
C LYS A 109 2.81 -13.48 -10.57
N GLY A 110 3.59 -14.35 -9.92
CA GLY A 110 4.99 -14.63 -10.24
C GLY A 110 6.00 -13.86 -9.40
N SER A 111 5.74 -12.60 -9.07
CA SER A 111 6.67 -11.78 -8.27
C SER A 111 6.83 -12.31 -6.85
N LYS A 112 8.08 -12.36 -6.39
CA LYS A 112 8.46 -12.67 -5.01
C LYS A 112 8.88 -11.42 -4.22
N GLY A 113 8.86 -10.27 -4.86
CA GLY A 113 9.19 -8.99 -4.26
C GLY A 113 8.15 -8.48 -3.25
N PHE A 114 8.35 -7.25 -2.80
CA PHE A 114 7.51 -6.61 -1.79
C PHE A 114 6.81 -5.33 -2.30
N GLY A 115 6.83 -5.08 -3.62
CA GLY A 115 6.21 -3.91 -4.20
C GLY A 115 7.00 -2.62 -4.03
N VAL A 116 8.30 -2.65 -4.28
CA VAL A 116 9.21 -1.49 -4.13
C VAL A 116 8.70 -0.26 -4.89
N GLY A 117 8.17 -0.45 -6.11
CA GLY A 117 7.58 0.63 -6.91
C GLY A 117 6.33 1.24 -6.26
N ASN A 118 5.57 0.46 -5.51
CA ASN A 118 4.39 0.93 -4.80
C ASN A 118 4.75 1.76 -3.56
N PHE A 119 5.85 1.47 -2.89
CA PHE A 119 6.29 2.27 -1.74
C PHE A 119 6.49 3.74 -2.12
N LYS A 120 7.16 4.00 -3.24
CA LYS A 120 7.34 5.36 -3.73
C LYS A 120 6.00 6.06 -4.00
N ALA A 121 5.11 5.39 -4.73
CA ALA A 121 3.79 5.93 -5.05
C ALA A 121 2.95 6.17 -3.78
N LEU A 122 3.05 5.29 -2.79
CA LEU A 122 2.36 5.43 -1.51
C LEU A 122 2.92 6.59 -0.69
N PHE A 123 4.24 6.76 -0.64
CA PHE A 123 4.88 7.90 0.04
C PHE A 123 4.46 9.23 -0.60
N GLU A 124 4.48 9.32 -1.92
CA GLU A 124 4.02 10.52 -2.65
C GLU A 124 2.55 10.84 -2.34
N ALA A 125 1.70 9.82 -2.24
CA ALA A 125 0.31 9.96 -1.88
C ALA A 125 0.13 10.47 -0.43
N ILE A 126 0.88 9.93 0.51
CA ILE A 126 0.83 10.34 1.91
C ILE A 126 1.36 11.76 2.09
N GLU A 127 2.47 12.10 1.45
CA GLU A 127 3.03 13.45 1.47
C GLU A 127 2.04 14.47 0.92
N LYS A 128 1.37 14.16 -0.19
CA LYS A 128 0.34 15.01 -0.75
C LYS A 128 -0.82 15.25 0.22
N HIS A 129 -1.29 14.21 0.88
CA HIS A 129 -2.33 14.31 1.90
C HIS A 129 -1.91 15.10 3.12
N GLN A 130 -0.64 14.98 3.54
CA GLN A 130 -0.09 15.78 4.63
C GLN A 130 0.00 17.26 4.26
N ASP A 131 0.39 17.55 3.02
CA ASP A 131 0.46 18.92 2.48
C ASP A 131 -0.93 19.56 2.41
N GLU A 132 -1.92 18.84 1.88
CA GLU A 132 -3.32 19.27 1.83
C GLU A 132 -3.93 19.56 3.21
N ARG A 133 -3.44 18.90 4.26
CA ARG A 133 -3.85 19.14 5.66
C ARG A 133 -3.00 20.18 6.38
N GLY A 134 -1.99 20.77 5.72
CA GLY A 134 -1.09 21.75 6.31
C GLY A 134 -0.13 21.21 7.36
N ASN A 135 0.16 19.92 7.34
CA ASN A 135 0.99 19.19 8.32
C ASN A 135 2.40 18.85 7.80
N LEU A 136 2.85 19.53 6.76
CA LEU A 136 4.23 19.41 6.27
C LEU A 136 5.13 20.51 6.81
#